data_b225cb3a06a2b39a22bdc44420155782
#
_entry.id   b225cb3a06a2b39a22bdc44420155782
#
_cell.length_a   1.000
_cell.length_b   1.000
_cell.length_c   1.000
_cell.angle_alpha   90.00
_cell.angle_beta   90.00
_cell.angle_gamma   90.00
#
_symmetry.space_group_name_H-M   'P 1'
#
loop_
_entity.id
_entity.type
_entity.pdbx_description
1 polymer ?
#
loop_
_entity_poly.entity_id
_entity_poly.type
_entity_poly.pdbx_seq_one_letter_code
_entity_poly.pdbx_strand_id
1 'polypeptide(L)'
;AIDYRYDGFIGFWNESALISSDRSEIIMATVGADYTLPIASGILVMAEYMSISNKIDSDELTQSYTALMASMPLGMVHQLMFISQFDLEENHSYNYLRWSSTYDHYSLNFILSISPKRTDYNIPNELLPNSLAGFGTGLQFMFIYNH
;
A
#
# COMPACT_ATOMS: atom_id res chain seq x y z
N ALA A 1 9.57 2.84 -19.54
CA ALA A 1 8.41 2.96 -18.68
C ALA A 1 7.31 3.75 -19.41
N ILE A 2 6.07 3.42 -19.12
CA ILE A 2 4.89 4.13 -19.61
C ILE A 2 4.06 4.47 -18.38
N ASP A 3 3.66 5.73 -18.29
CA ASP A 3 2.80 6.27 -17.25
C ASP A 3 1.59 6.95 -17.91
N TYR A 4 0.42 6.65 -17.42
CA TYR A 4 -0.84 7.25 -17.87
C TYR A 4 -1.74 7.55 -16.70
N ARG A 5 -2.30 8.76 -16.65
CA ARG A 5 -3.26 9.20 -15.66
C ARG A 5 -4.45 9.90 -16.31
N TYR A 6 -5.62 9.58 -15.87
CA TYR A 6 -6.87 10.24 -16.22
C TYR A 6 -7.58 10.69 -14.93
N ASP A 7 -7.84 11.99 -14.83
CA ASP A 7 -8.55 12.61 -13.71
C ASP A 7 -9.92 13.07 -14.19
N GLY A 8 -10.95 12.27 -13.92
CA GLY A 8 -12.34 12.54 -14.24
C GLY A 8 -13.25 12.38 -13.03
N PHE A 9 -14.47 11.92 -13.26
CA PHE A 9 -15.39 11.52 -12.18
C PHE A 9 -14.83 10.36 -11.36
N ILE A 10 -14.10 9.46 -12.00
CA ILE A 10 -13.25 8.44 -11.40
C ILE A 10 -11.84 8.76 -11.86
N GLY A 11 -10.88 8.84 -10.94
CA GLY A 11 -9.48 8.86 -11.25
C GLY A 11 -9.03 7.47 -11.69
N PHE A 12 -8.15 7.41 -12.69
CA PHE A 12 -7.57 6.16 -13.18
C PHE A 12 -6.11 6.38 -13.53
N TRP A 13 -5.24 5.43 -13.17
CA TRP A 13 -3.82 5.47 -13.57
C TRP A 13 -3.31 4.09 -13.94
N ASN A 14 -2.29 4.10 -14.77
CA ASN A 14 -1.49 2.93 -15.12
C ASN A 14 -0.01 3.33 -15.15
N GLU A 15 0.82 2.54 -14.52
CA GLU A 15 2.26 2.65 -14.57
C GLU A 15 2.84 1.31 -14.99
N SER A 16 3.70 1.31 -16.02
CA SER A 16 4.32 0.10 -16.52
C SER A 16 5.79 0.33 -16.79
N ALA A 17 6.63 -0.60 -16.38
CA ALA A 17 8.06 -0.55 -16.60
C ALA A 17 8.59 -1.90 -17.09
N LEU A 18 9.49 -1.84 -18.07
CA LEU A 18 10.28 -2.97 -18.54
C LEU A 18 11.74 -2.68 -18.23
N ILE A 19 12.38 -3.57 -17.51
CA ILE A 19 13.81 -3.56 -17.20
C ILE A 19 14.41 -4.80 -17.83
N SER A 20 15.28 -4.64 -18.82
CA SER A 20 15.93 -5.73 -19.52
C SER A 20 17.44 -5.67 -19.31
N SER A 21 18.01 -6.82 -19.01
CA SER A 21 19.45 -7.06 -18.86
C SER A 21 19.82 -8.33 -19.66
N ASP A 22 21.10 -8.62 -19.83
CA ASP A 22 21.58 -9.76 -20.63
C ASP A 22 21.04 -11.13 -20.15
N ARG A 23 20.63 -11.25 -18.88
CA ARG A 23 20.17 -12.51 -18.27
C ARG A 23 18.82 -12.42 -17.56
N SER A 24 18.24 -11.23 -17.48
CA SER A 24 16.98 -11.06 -16.76
C SER A 24 16.10 -10.00 -17.43
N GLU A 25 14.82 -10.27 -17.42
CA GLU A 25 13.78 -9.33 -17.86
C GLU A 25 12.77 -9.18 -16.73
N ILE A 26 12.52 -7.93 -16.29
CA ILE A 26 11.56 -7.63 -15.26
C ILE A 26 10.48 -6.73 -15.89
N ILE A 27 9.25 -7.20 -15.83
CA ILE A 27 8.07 -6.44 -16.26
C ILE A 27 7.28 -6.10 -15.00
N MET A 28 7.03 -4.81 -14.80
CA MET A 28 6.16 -4.32 -13.73
C MET A 28 4.99 -3.56 -14.34
N ALA A 29 3.79 -3.85 -13.88
CA ALA A 29 2.60 -3.14 -14.31
C ALA A 29 1.72 -2.88 -13.10
N THR A 30 1.29 -1.63 -12.94
CA THR A 30 0.37 -1.18 -11.91
C THR A 30 -0.82 -0.50 -12.57
N VAL A 31 -2.01 -0.85 -12.15
CA VAL A 31 -3.24 -0.16 -12.52
C VAL A 31 -4.01 0.19 -11.26
N GLY A 32 -4.58 1.39 -11.24
CA GLY A 32 -5.36 1.82 -10.10
C GLY A 32 -6.49 2.76 -10.48
N ALA A 33 -7.44 2.86 -9.58
CA ALA A 33 -8.55 3.79 -9.68
C ALA A 33 -8.90 4.37 -8.32
N ASP A 34 -9.35 5.61 -8.30
CA ASP A 34 -9.86 6.27 -7.11
C ASP A 34 -11.22 6.94 -7.37
N TYR A 35 -12.00 7.04 -6.31
CA TYR A 35 -13.27 7.71 -6.31
C TYR A 35 -13.60 8.29 -4.95
N THR A 36 -14.15 9.49 -4.92
CA THR A 36 -14.66 10.08 -3.68
C THR A 36 -16.17 9.87 -3.59
N LEU A 37 -16.58 8.99 -2.68
CA LEU A 37 -17.99 8.76 -2.36
C LEU A 37 -18.58 10.02 -1.71
N PRO A 38 -19.72 10.54 -2.20
CA PRO A 38 -20.38 11.73 -1.62
C PRO A 38 -21.20 11.38 -0.38
N ILE A 39 -20.57 10.71 0.59
CA ILE A 39 -21.19 10.26 1.85
C ILE A 39 -20.46 10.95 2.99
N ALA A 40 -21.20 11.50 3.95
CA ALA A 40 -20.67 12.28 5.08
C ALA A 40 -19.81 13.46 4.59
N SER A 41 -18.56 13.54 4.98
CA SER A 41 -17.60 14.58 4.56
C SER A 41 -16.79 14.20 3.31
N GLY A 42 -17.21 13.16 2.59
CA GLY A 42 -16.49 12.55 1.48
C GLY A 42 -15.61 11.38 1.95
N ILE A 43 -15.78 10.23 1.34
CA ILE A 43 -14.92 9.06 1.59
C ILE A 43 -14.13 8.80 0.32
N LEU A 44 -12.82 9.07 0.36
CA LEU A 44 -11.92 8.68 -0.72
C LEU A 44 -11.71 7.17 -0.65
N VAL A 45 -12.03 6.46 -1.72
CA VAL A 45 -11.69 5.04 -1.90
C VAL A 45 -10.75 4.89 -3.07
N MET A 46 -9.78 4.00 -2.93
CA MET A 46 -8.78 3.71 -3.96
C MET A 46 -8.55 2.21 -4.03
N ALA A 47 -8.42 1.69 -5.23
CA ALA A 47 -8.04 0.32 -5.48
C ALA A 47 -6.87 0.28 -6.47
N GLU A 48 -5.92 -0.60 -6.21
CA GLU A 48 -4.72 -0.76 -7.02
C GLU A 48 -4.41 -2.25 -7.20
N TYR A 49 -3.97 -2.62 -8.37
CA TYR A 49 -3.43 -3.92 -8.68
C TYR A 49 -2.03 -3.75 -9.29
N MET A 50 -1.06 -4.49 -8.78
CA MET A 50 0.31 -4.52 -9.27
C MET A 50 0.70 -5.96 -9.59
N SER A 51 1.36 -6.14 -10.74
CA SER A 51 1.98 -7.40 -11.15
C SER A 51 3.46 -7.18 -11.47
N ILE A 52 4.31 -8.06 -10.97
CA ILE A 52 5.74 -8.08 -11.23
C ILE A 52 6.07 -9.45 -11.80
N SER A 53 6.51 -9.51 -13.04
CA SER A 53 7.05 -10.73 -13.67
C SER A 53 8.56 -10.59 -13.81
N ASN A 54 9.27 -11.55 -13.27
CA ASN A 54 10.73 -11.63 -13.33
C ASN A 54 11.12 -12.92 -14.08
N LYS A 55 11.73 -12.77 -15.23
CA LYS A 55 12.23 -13.86 -16.06
C LYS A 55 13.75 -13.90 -15.98
N ILE A 56 14.29 -14.99 -15.44
CA ILE A 56 15.72 -15.25 -15.32
C ILE A 56 16.00 -16.56 -16.07
N ASP A 57 16.76 -16.49 -17.17
CA ASP A 57 17.02 -17.61 -18.06
C ASP A 57 15.73 -18.30 -18.55
N SER A 58 15.37 -19.45 -17.99
CA SER A 58 14.17 -20.23 -18.37
C SER A 58 13.07 -20.18 -17.31
N ASP A 59 13.35 -19.61 -16.15
CA ASP A 59 12.41 -19.54 -15.03
C ASP A 59 11.68 -18.20 -15.04
N GLU A 60 10.36 -18.25 -14.95
CA GLU A 60 9.50 -17.08 -14.83
C GLU A 60 8.80 -17.10 -13.47
N LEU A 61 9.00 -16.05 -12.68
CA LEU A 61 8.35 -15.84 -11.40
C LEU A 61 7.45 -14.62 -11.51
N THR A 62 6.16 -14.81 -11.28
CA THR A 62 5.19 -13.72 -11.25
C THR A 62 4.68 -13.54 -9.83
N GLN A 63 4.62 -12.29 -9.38
CA GLN A 63 4.04 -11.89 -8.10
C GLN A 63 2.99 -10.82 -8.35
N SER A 64 1.84 -10.95 -7.69
CA SER A 64 0.71 -10.04 -7.87
C SER A 64 0.19 -9.54 -6.52
N TYR A 65 -0.07 -8.26 -6.46
CA TYR A 65 -0.53 -7.57 -5.26
C TYR A 65 -1.78 -6.76 -5.56
N THR A 66 -2.68 -6.72 -4.61
CA THR A 66 -3.86 -5.84 -4.64
C THR A 66 -3.86 -4.97 -3.40
N ALA A 67 -4.12 -3.68 -3.56
CA ALA A 67 -4.28 -2.75 -2.46
C ALA A 67 -5.65 -2.06 -2.53
N LEU A 68 -6.27 -1.92 -1.37
CA LEU A 68 -7.49 -1.15 -1.16
C LEU A 68 -7.23 -0.10 -0.08
N MET A 69 -7.62 1.13 -0.33
CA MET A 69 -7.55 2.22 0.64
C MET A 69 -8.90 2.89 0.77
N ALA A 70 -9.27 3.25 1.99
CA ALA A 70 -10.38 4.15 2.27
C ALA A 70 -9.91 5.23 3.26
N SER A 71 -10.24 6.48 2.98
CA SER A 71 -9.89 7.62 3.83
C SER A 71 -11.10 8.52 4.00
N MET A 72 -11.41 8.87 5.25
CA MET A 72 -12.57 9.67 5.62
C MET A 72 -12.16 10.77 6.61
N PRO A 73 -12.41 12.06 6.29
CA PRO A 73 -12.32 13.12 7.28
C PRO A 73 -13.49 13.04 8.26
N LEU A 74 -13.19 13.17 9.55
CA LEU A 74 -14.15 13.19 10.65
C LEU A 74 -14.14 14.58 11.30
N GLY A 75 -14.91 15.50 10.73
CA GLY A 75 -14.87 16.90 11.09
C GLY A 75 -13.61 17.61 10.58
N MET A 76 -13.13 18.65 11.30
CA MET A 76 -12.02 19.50 10.82
C MET A 76 -10.65 18.97 11.17
N VAL A 77 -10.52 18.21 12.25
CA VAL A 77 -9.20 17.85 12.82
C VAL A 77 -8.92 16.35 12.81
N HIS A 78 -9.92 15.51 12.56
CA HIS A 78 -9.77 14.07 12.61
C HIS A 78 -9.81 13.45 11.21
N GLN A 79 -9.03 12.39 11.01
CA GLN A 79 -9.04 11.58 9.80
C GLN A 79 -8.94 10.11 10.17
N LEU A 80 -9.76 9.29 9.54
CA LEU A 80 -9.67 7.85 9.60
C LEU A 80 -9.18 7.33 8.25
N MET A 81 -8.20 6.45 8.25
CA MET A 81 -7.65 5.83 7.05
C MET A 81 -7.49 4.33 7.27
N PHE A 82 -7.95 3.56 6.32
CA PHE A 82 -7.79 2.12 6.26
C PHE A 82 -7.07 1.75 4.98
N ILE A 83 -6.08 0.86 5.08
CA ILE A 83 -5.38 0.26 3.95
C ILE A 83 -5.38 -1.25 4.15
N SER A 84 -5.68 -1.99 3.09
CA SER A 84 -5.55 -3.44 3.03
C SER A 84 -4.78 -3.81 1.78
N GLN A 85 -3.69 -4.56 1.95
CA GLN A 85 -2.91 -5.13 0.86
C GLN A 85 -3.03 -6.65 0.90
N PHE A 86 -3.09 -7.26 -0.27
CA PHE A 86 -3.13 -8.71 -0.45
C PHE A 86 -2.00 -9.13 -1.39
N ASP A 87 -1.20 -10.06 -0.93
CA ASP A 87 -0.31 -10.86 -1.76
C ASP A 87 -1.14 -12.03 -2.27
N LEU A 88 -1.31 -12.12 -3.60
CA LEU A 88 -2.21 -13.11 -4.22
C LEU A 88 -1.56 -14.48 -4.37
N GLU A 89 -0.22 -14.54 -4.45
CA GLU A 89 0.53 -15.80 -4.55
C GLU A 89 0.69 -16.46 -3.18
N GLU A 90 1.09 -15.69 -2.18
CA GLU A 90 1.33 -16.17 -0.82
C GLU A 90 0.05 -16.22 0.03
N ASN A 91 -1.04 -15.64 -0.47
CA ASN A 91 -2.33 -15.49 0.23
C ASN A 91 -2.19 -14.79 1.59
N HIS A 92 -1.32 -13.80 1.63
CA HIS A 92 -1.07 -12.98 2.81
C HIS A 92 -1.80 -11.64 2.73
N SER A 93 -2.30 -11.16 3.87
CA SER A 93 -2.95 -9.85 3.96
C SER A 93 -2.26 -8.96 4.98
N TYR A 94 -2.14 -7.69 4.62
CA TYR A 94 -1.59 -6.62 5.44
C TYR A 94 -2.66 -5.58 5.63
N ASN A 95 -3.06 -5.34 6.86
CA ASN A 95 -4.12 -4.42 7.18
C ASN A 95 -3.59 -3.32 8.09
N TYR A 96 -3.96 -2.09 7.78
CA TYR A 96 -3.52 -0.90 8.47
C TYR A 96 -4.71 0.01 8.70
N LEU A 97 -4.96 0.37 9.95
CA LEU A 97 -5.97 1.33 10.35
C LEU A 97 -5.29 2.47 11.11
N ARG A 98 -5.48 3.68 10.65
CA ARG A 98 -4.96 4.88 11.30
C ARG A 98 -6.08 5.85 11.61
N TRP A 99 -6.15 6.29 12.85
CA TRP A 99 -6.88 7.46 13.25
C TRP A 99 -5.88 8.57 13.60
N SER A 100 -6.05 9.74 13.00
CA SER A 100 -5.20 10.90 13.25
C SER A 100 -6.04 12.10 13.65
N SER A 101 -5.49 12.91 14.54
CA SER A 101 -6.03 14.20 14.94
C SER A 101 -4.96 15.26 14.83
N THR A 102 -5.20 16.34 14.08
CA THR A 102 -4.24 17.41 13.85
C THR A 102 -4.78 18.70 14.40
N TYR A 103 -4.02 19.31 15.32
CA TYR A 103 -4.26 20.60 15.94
C TYR A 103 -3.12 21.56 15.58
N ASP A 104 -3.26 22.84 15.93
CA ASP A 104 -2.30 23.88 15.52
C ASP A 104 -0.85 23.57 15.95
N HIS A 105 -0.67 23.03 17.15
CA HIS A 105 0.65 22.81 17.73
C HIS A 105 1.00 21.33 17.93
N TYR A 106 0.07 20.40 17.75
CA TYR A 106 0.35 18.99 17.94
C TYR A 106 -0.55 18.10 17.09
N SER A 107 -0.08 16.90 16.83
CA SER A 107 -0.91 15.85 16.23
C SER A 107 -0.79 14.54 17.01
N LEU A 108 -1.89 13.82 17.03
CA LEU A 108 -2.03 12.49 17.63
C LEU A 108 -2.31 11.48 16.53
N ASN A 109 -1.64 10.33 16.59
CA ASN A 109 -1.91 9.23 15.68
C ASN A 109 -2.03 7.93 16.47
N PHE A 110 -3.12 7.20 16.21
CA PHE A 110 -3.30 5.82 16.64
C PHE A 110 -3.27 4.93 15.42
N ILE A 111 -2.44 3.91 15.46
CA ILE A 111 -2.21 3.01 14.34
C ILE A 111 -2.38 1.59 14.84
N LEU A 112 -3.26 0.84 14.18
CA LEU A 112 -3.39 -0.61 14.31
C LEU A 112 -2.89 -1.24 13.01
N SER A 113 -1.95 -2.15 13.10
CA SER A 113 -1.45 -2.92 11.98
C SER A 113 -1.59 -4.41 12.24
N ILE A 114 -2.00 -5.14 11.22
CA ILE A 114 -2.10 -6.60 11.22
C ILE A 114 -1.36 -7.08 9.99
N SER A 115 -0.28 -7.83 10.20
CA SER A 115 0.53 -8.41 9.12
C SER A 115 0.89 -9.85 9.46
N PRO A 116 1.24 -10.69 8.49
CA PRO A 116 1.77 -12.02 8.73
C PRO A 116 3.02 -11.96 9.63
N LYS A 117 3.26 -13.01 10.39
CA LYS A 117 4.49 -13.11 11.18
C LYS A 117 5.69 -13.31 10.25
N ARG A 118 6.85 -12.84 10.65
CA ARG A 118 8.10 -12.92 9.87
C ARG A 118 8.48 -14.33 9.44
N THR A 119 8.11 -15.34 10.23
CA THR A 119 8.36 -16.76 9.92
C THR A 119 7.61 -17.26 8.70
N ASP A 120 6.59 -16.52 8.26
CA ASP A 120 5.75 -16.90 7.12
C ASP A 120 6.31 -16.39 5.78
N TYR A 121 7.47 -15.68 5.81
CA TYR A 121 8.12 -15.15 4.60
C TYR A 121 9.29 -16.04 4.16
N ASN A 122 9.26 -16.48 2.90
CA ASN A 122 10.38 -17.14 2.22
C ASN A 122 11.42 -16.16 1.63
N ILE A 123 11.51 -14.95 2.15
CA ILE A 123 12.48 -13.97 1.68
C ILE A 123 13.83 -14.23 2.37
N PRO A 124 14.95 -14.34 1.62
CA PRO A 124 16.27 -14.42 2.22
C PRO A 124 16.51 -13.25 3.15
N ASN A 125 16.89 -13.53 4.39
CA ASN A 125 17.05 -12.56 5.48
C ASN A 125 18.03 -11.41 5.19
N GLU A 126 18.79 -11.48 4.09
CA GLU A 126 19.84 -10.54 3.74
C GLU A 126 19.35 -9.31 2.95
N LEU A 127 18.13 -9.36 2.38
CA LEU A 127 17.64 -8.31 1.47
C LEU A 127 16.72 -7.28 2.10
N LEU A 128 16.16 -7.54 3.29
CA LEU A 128 15.28 -6.59 3.98
C LEU A 128 15.86 -6.19 5.33
N PRO A 129 15.86 -4.88 5.68
CA PRO A 129 16.16 -4.45 7.03
C PRO A 129 15.22 -5.14 8.02
N ASN A 130 15.76 -5.58 9.16
CA ASN A 130 15.00 -6.26 10.21
C ASN A 130 13.74 -5.47 10.68
N SER A 131 13.72 -4.16 10.46
CA SER A 131 12.62 -3.25 10.78
C SER A 131 11.42 -3.32 9.84
N LEU A 132 11.56 -3.91 8.65
CA LEU A 132 10.48 -4.02 7.65
C LEU A 132 9.85 -5.42 7.59
N ALA A 133 10.37 -6.39 8.35
CA ALA A 133 9.75 -7.71 8.44
C ALA A 133 8.46 -7.64 9.25
N GLY A 134 7.42 -8.32 8.80
CA GLY A 134 6.10 -8.33 9.43
C GLY A 134 6.15 -8.61 10.94
N PHE A 135 5.52 -7.75 11.70
CA PHE A 135 5.50 -7.82 13.17
C PHE A 135 4.30 -8.57 13.72
N GLY A 136 3.43 -9.09 12.84
CA GLY A 136 2.14 -9.63 13.25
C GLY A 136 1.16 -8.49 13.57
N THR A 137 0.50 -8.56 14.72
CA THR A 137 -0.41 -7.49 15.17
C THR A 137 0.33 -6.46 15.99
N GLY A 138 0.24 -5.21 15.58
CA GLY A 138 0.90 -4.07 16.24
C GLY A 138 -0.07 -2.93 16.56
N LEU A 139 0.13 -2.28 17.69
CA LEU A 139 -0.53 -1.04 18.07
C LEU A 139 0.53 0.04 18.32
N GLN A 140 0.40 1.18 17.66
CA GLN A 140 1.31 2.30 17.81
C GLN A 140 0.52 3.56 18.17
N PHE A 141 1.05 4.30 19.13
CA PHE A 141 0.63 5.66 19.44
C PHE A 141 1.78 6.62 19.15
N MET A 142 1.50 7.71 18.43
CA MET A 142 2.48 8.72 18.10
C MET A 142 1.91 10.10 18.43
N PHE A 143 2.69 10.87 19.19
CA PHE A 143 2.45 12.27 19.49
C PHE A 143 3.54 13.11 18.81
N ILE A 144 3.14 14.10 18.04
CA ILE A 144 4.06 15.01 17.36
C ILE A 144 3.72 16.44 17.82
N TYR A 145 4.72 17.15 18.33
CA TYR A 145 4.60 18.55 18.71
C TYR A 145 5.33 19.43 17.69
N ASN A 146 4.63 20.43 17.18
CA ASN A 146 5.18 21.39 16.21
C ASN A 146 5.37 22.74 16.91
N HIS A 147 6.54 23.31 16.80
CA HIS A 147 6.90 24.62 17.35
C HIS A 147 6.36 25.77 16.51
#